data_0fe720062f8b751f5f66970fc6f4c6ca
#
_entry.id   0fe720062f8b751f5f66970fc6f4c6ca
#
_cell.length_a   1.000
_cell.length_b   1.000
_cell.length_c   1.000
_cell.angle_alpha   90.00
_cell.angle_beta   90.00
_cell.angle_gamma   90.00
#
_symmetry.space_group_name_H-M   'P 1'
#
loop_
_entity.id
_entity.type
_entity.pdbx_description
1 polymer ?
#
loop_
_entity_poly.entity_id
_entity_poly.type
_entity_poly.pdbx_seq_one_letter_code
_entity_poly.pdbx_strand_id
1 'polypeptide(L)'
;MKKLFFGLLMASNLFFSQDLKVMTYNIRLSLESDKENSWNNRKDDALALMSYYHPDYFGVQEAVPQQMVDIKTALSDYDYVGVGRDDGKNQGEYSAIFYDKSKLDVLKSGTFWLSETPEKPSKGWDAAYNRVCTYAFFKIKKTGKQFLAMNLHFDHVGDVARVNSAKLILEKIKKLNPKNVPLTLTGDFNLTDDSEPIKIISKSLDNVFYHSKKTHYGPKGTFTGFDINTIPQDRIDYIFVKGFEVLSNRTINDRRENLLYPSDHFPILAEINFKK
;
A
#
# COMPACT_ATOMS: atom_id res chain seq x y z
N MET A 1 -63.53 4.26 26.84
CA MET A 1 -62.15 4.71 27.06
C MET A 1 -61.23 3.82 26.17
N LYS A 2 -60.81 4.32 25.02
CA LYS A 2 -59.87 3.59 24.11
C LYS A 2 -58.46 3.96 24.50
N LYS A 3 -57.66 2.98 24.96
CA LYS A 3 -56.23 3.16 25.23
C LYS A 3 -55.45 3.03 23.88
N LEU A 4 -54.85 4.13 23.43
CA LEU A 4 -53.92 4.15 22.32
C LEU A 4 -52.56 3.68 22.83
N PHE A 5 -52.09 2.55 22.31
CA PHE A 5 -50.71 2.07 22.52
C PHE A 5 -49.81 2.71 21.46
N PHE A 6 -48.96 3.63 21.87
CA PHE A 6 -47.90 4.20 21.05
C PHE A 6 -46.71 3.23 21.10
N GLY A 7 -46.54 2.43 20.06
CA GLY A 7 -45.37 1.58 19.87
C GLY A 7 -44.17 2.43 19.41
N LEU A 8 -43.21 2.61 20.30
CA LEU A 8 -41.91 3.25 19.98
C LEU A 8 -41.10 2.28 19.13
N LEU A 9 -41.05 2.48 17.82
CA LEU A 9 -40.12 1.77 16.93
C LEU A 9 -38.70 2.30 17.21
N MET A 10 -37.94 1.56 18.03
CA MET A 10 -36.50 1.75 18.10
C MET A 10 -35.86 1.28 16.76
N ALA A 11 -35.59 2.23 15.89
CA ALA A 11 -34.74 1.97 14.75
C ALA A 11 -33.31 1.68 15.27
N SER A 12 -32.97 0.40 15.38
CA SER A 12 -31.61 -0.01 15.62
C SER A 12 -30.77 0.39 14.39
N ASN A 13 -30.02 1.48 14.49
CA ASN A 13 -28.98 1.80 13.56
C ASN A 13 -27.95 0.67 13.61
N LEU A 14 -28.09 -0.32 12.74
CA LEU A 14 -27.05 -1.27 12.45
C LEU A 14 -25.90 -0.46 11.83
N PHE A 15 -24.97 -0.05 12.67
CA PHE A 15 -23.69 0.46 12.21
C PHE A 15 -22.96 -0.69 11.49
N PHE A 16 -23.22 -0.82 10.20
CA PHE A 16 -22.40 -1.66 9.35
C PHE A 16 -21.01 -1.05 9.40
N SER A 17 -20.12 -1.69 10.13
CA SER A 17 -18.70 -1.44 10.05
C SER A 17 -18.30 -1.72 8.61
N GLN A 18 -17.82 -0.71 7.91
CA GLN A 18 -17.32 -0.91 6.56
C GLN A 18 -15.85 -1.26 6.68
N ASP A 19 -15.56 -2.53 6.39
CA ASP A 19 -14.19 -3.02 6.28
C ASP A 19 -13.55 -2.39 5.05
N LEU A 20 -12.29 -1.98 5.19
CA LEU A 20 -11.47 -1.52 4.08
C LEU A 20 -10.54 -2.64 3.66
N LYS A 21 -10.48 -2.88 2.35
CA LYS A 21 -9.46 -3.74 1.73
C LYS A 21 -8.29 -2.88 1.26
N VAL A 22 -7.12 -3.12 1.80
CA VAL A 22 -5.89 -2.43 1.43
C VAL A 22 -4.86 -3.42 0.89
N MET A 23 -4.18 -3.05 -0.21
CA MET A 23 -3.14 -3.88 -0.81
C MET A 23 -1.84 -3.07 -0.96
N THR A 24 -0.70 -3.73 -0.88
CA THR A 24 0.59 -3.25 -1.38
C THR A 24 1.12 -4.21 -2.41
N TYR A 25 1.68 -3.69 -3.50
CA TYR A 25 2.18 -4.51 -4.59
C TYR A 25 3.35 -3.84 -5.31
N ASN A 26 4.56 -4.32 -5.07
CA ASN A 26 5.66 -4.01 -5.97
C ASN A 26 5.41 -4.78 -7.28
N ILE A 27 5.15 -4.03 -8.36
CA ILE A 27 4.75 -4.61 -9.63
C ILE A 27 5.95 -4.89 -10.56
N ARG A 28 7.17 -4.70 -10.10
CA ARG A 28 8.40 -4.75 -10.89
C ARG A 28 8.36 -3.77 -12.07
N LEU A 29 9.35 -2.92 -12.19
CA LEU A 29 9.44 -2.00 -13.31
C LEU A 29 9.51 -2.76 -14.66
N SER A 30 9.16 -2.05 -15.74
CA SER A 30 9.16 -2.62 -17.08
C SER A 30 10.59 -2.68 -17.62
N LEU A 31 11.16 -3.88 -17.71
CA LEU A 31 12.46 -4.16 -18.29
C LEU A 31 12.35 -5.29 -19.32
N GLU A 32 12.85 -5.05 -20.52
CA GLU A 32 12.93 -6.09 -21.56
C GLU A 32 13.92 -7.20 -21.20
N SER A 33 14.93 -6.88 -20.36
CA SER A 33 15.89 -7.87 -19.84
C SER A 33 15.24 -8.96 -18.97
N ASP A 34 14.04 -8.72 -18.41
CA ASP A 34 13.29 -9.72 -17.67
C ASP A 34 12.66 -10.81 -18.58
N LYS A 35 12.82 -10.71 -19.91
CA LYS A 35 12.43 -11.71 -20.92
C LYS A 35 10.97 -12.15 -20.78
N GLU A 36 10.74 -13.44 -20.45
CA GLU A 36 9.40 -14.01 -20.23
C GLU A 36 8.63 -13.33 -19.09
N ASN A 37 9.33 -12.66 -18.18
CA ASN A 37 8.80 -11.86 -17.09
C ASN A 37 8.80 -10.34 -17.40
N SER A 38 9.08 -9.92 -18.66
CA SER A 38 8.94 -8.51 -19.04
C SER A 38 7.48 -8.04 -18.85
N TRP A 39 7.28 -6.76 -18.63
CA TRP A 39 5.94 -6.21 -18.38
C TRP A 39 4.94 -6.60 -19.46
N ASN A 40 5.32 -6.54 -20.72
CA ASN A 40 4.47 -6.89 -21.85
C ASN A 40 3.93 -8.33 -21.77
N ASN A 41 4.69 -9.25 -21.18
CA ASN A 41 4.32 -10.66 -21.06
C ASN A 41 3.52 -10.99 -19.78
N ARG A 42 3.48 -10.09 -18.77
CA ARG A 42 2.84 -10.34 -17.47
C ARG A 42 1.80 -9.31 -17.06
N LYS A 43 1.66 -8.22 -17.82
CA LYS A 43 0.77 -7.12 -17.45
C LYS A 43 -0.68 -7.54 -17.30
N ASP A 44 -1.20 -8.37 -18.21
CA ASP A 44 -2.59 -8.80 -18.19
C ASP A 44 -2.90 -9.61 -16.93
N ASP A 45 -1.98 -10.48 -16.51
CA ASP A 45 -2.12 -11.26 -15.28
C ASP A 45 -2.00 -10.38 -14.03
N ALA A 46 -1.07 -9.42 -14.01
CA ALA A 46 -0.93 -8.47 -12.90
C ALA A 46 -2.17 -7.58 -12.76
N LEU A 47 -2.72 -7.12 -13.88
CA LEU A 47 -3.95 -6.32 -13.91
C LEU A 47 -5.18 -7.14 -13.52
N ALA A 48 -5.28 -8.39 -13.99
CA ALA A 48 -6.33 -9.32 -13.61
C ALA A 48 -6.30 -9.61 -12.10
N LEU A 49 -5.12 -9.80 -11.50
CA LEU A 49 -4.96 -9.98 -10.07
C LEU A 49 -5.49 -8.77 -9.29
N MET A 50 -5.07 -7.54 -9.66
CA MET A 50 -5.55 -6.32 -9.00
C MET A 50 -7.08 -6.19 -9.13
N SER A 51 -7.63 -6.47 -10.31
CA SER A 51 -9.06 -6.45 -10.58
C SER A 51 -9.82 -7.50 -9.77
N TYR A 52 -9.32 -8.72 -9.69
CA TYR A 52 -9.97 -9.82 -8.96
C TYR A 52 -10.06 -9.56 -7.45
N TYR A 53 -8.96 -9.13 -6.83
CA TYR A 53 -8.96 -8.85 -5.40
C TYR A 53 -9.68 -7.56 -5.05
N HIS A 54 -9.77 -6.63 -5.97
CA HIS A 54 -10.55 -5.39 -5.91
C HIS A 54 -10.40 -4.67 -4.57
N PRO A 55 -9.17 -4.25 -4.18
CA PRO A 55 -8.95 -3.51 -2.95
C PRO A 55 -9.61 -2.12 -3.02
N ASP A 56 -10.03 -1.55 -1.89
CA ASP A 56 -10.58 -0.19 -1.87
C ASP A 56 -9.51 0.84 -2.26
N TYR A 57 -8.26 0.55 -1.93
CA TYR A 57 -7.07 1.26 -2.43
C TYR A 57 -5.84 0.36 -2.33
N PHE A 58 -4.84 0.65 -3.14
CA PHE A 58 -3.57 -0.09 -3.12
C PHE A 58 -2.38 0.79 -3.47
N GLY A 59 -1.25 0.51 -2.81
CA GLY A 59 0.04 1.08 -3.13
C GLY A 59 0.76 0.24 -4.17
N VAL A 60 1.32 0.88 -5.21
CA VAL A 60 2.25 0.24 -6.14
C VAL A 60 3.65 0.78 -5.95
N GLN A 61 4.66 -0.05 -6.18
CA GLN A 61 6.06 0.32 -6.21
C GLN A 61 6.67 -0.10 -7.55
N GLU A 62 7.74 0.58 -7.96
CA GLU A 62 8.47 0.41 -9.23
C GLU A 62 7.68 0.74 -10.50
N ALA A 63 6.43 1.17 -10.39
CA ALA A 63 5.62 1.49 -11.56
C ALA A 63 6.25 2.63 -12.37
N VAL A 64 6.60 2.37 -13.63
CA VAL A 64 7.05 3.40 -14.57
C VAL A 64 5.86 4.02 -15.33
N PRO A 65 6.01 5.18 -16.01
CA PRO A 65 4.88 5.90 -16.61
C PRO A 65 3.96 5.05 -17.47
N GLN A 66 4.48 4.14 -18.29
CA GLN A 66 3.66 3.27 -19.13
C GLN A 66 2.83 2.29 -18.28
N GLN A 67 3.40 1.72 -17.21
CA GLN A 67 2.68 0.84 -16.31
C GLN A 67 1.56 1.58 -15.57
N MET A 68 1.77 2.84 -15.20
CA MET A 68 0.72 3.69 -14.62
C MET A 68 -0.46 3.90 -15.57
N VAL A 69 -0.19 4.10 -16.87
CA VAL A 69 -1.20 4.20 -17.93
C VAL A 69 -1.96 2.88 -18.10
N ASP A 70 -1.23 1.77 -18.15
CA ASP A 70 -1.82 0.43 -18.32
C ASP A 70 -2.77 0.09 -17.16
N ILE A 71 -2.34 0.33 -15.91
CA ILE A 71 -3.18 0.12 -14.72
C ILE A 71 -4.42 1.00 -14.77
N LYS A 72 -4.26 2.30 -15.04
CA LYS A 72 -5.37 3.25 -15.09
C LYS A 72 -6.39 2.90 -16.17
N THR A 73 -5.92 2.39 -17.31
CA THR A 73 -6.78 1.99 -18.43
C THR A 73 -7.56 0.71 -18.09
N ALA A 74 -6.89 -0.29 -17.53
CA ALA A 74 -7.52 -1.56 -17.21
C ALA A 74 -8.46 -1.47 -16.00
N LEU A 75 -8.11 -0.63 -15.01
CA LEU A 75 -8.90 -0.44 -13.79
C LEU A 75 -9.62 0.93 -13.84
N SER A 76 -10.58 1.08 -14.76
CA SER A 76 -11.26 2.35 -15.04
C SER A 76 -12.00 2.95 -13.83
N ASP A 77 -12.38 2.13 -12.85
CA ASP A 77 -13.04 2.56 -11.59
C ASP A 77 -12.06 3.17 -10.59
N TYR A 78 -10.76 3.00 -10.83
CA TYR A 78 -9.72 3.57 -9.98
C TYR A 78 -9.20 4.89 -10.54
N ASP A 79 -8.69 5.72 -9.62
CA ASP A 79 -7.81 6.83 -9.90
C ASP A 79 -6.56 6.71 -9.02
N TYR A 80 -5.55 7.54 -9.21
CA TYR A 80 -4.36 7.48 -8.39
C TYR A 80 -3.85 8.85 -7.96
N VAL A 81 -3.03 8.85 -6.91
CA VAL A 81 -2.21 9.96 -6.48
C VAL A 81 -0.75 9.51 -6.45
N GLY A 82 0.15 10.43 -6.72
CA GLY A 82 1.59 10.17 -6.79
C GLY A 82 2.21 10.79 -8.00
N VAL A 83 3.53 10.90 -7.98
CA VAL A 83 4.36 11.48 -9.06
C VAL A 83 5.59 10.62 -9.28
N GLY A 84 6.23 10.77 -10.43
CA GLY A 84 7.51 10.15 -10.73
C GLY A 84 8.63 10.68 -9.84
N ARG A 85 9.47 9.79 -9.34
CA ARG A 85 10.49 10.10 -8.32
C ARG A 85 11.61 11.00 -8.81
N ASP A 86 11.84 11.09 -10.13
CA ASP A 86 13.01 11.76 -10.68
C ASP A 86 12.78 13.25 -10.95
N ASP A 87 11.56 13.63 -11.30
CA ASP A 87 11.24 15.03 -11.63
C ASP A 87 10.07 15.61 -10.81
N GLY A 88 9.43 14.79 -9.99
CA GLY A 88 8.22 15.19 -9.26
C GLY A 88 7.00 15.39 -10.15
N LYS A 89 7.01 14.83 -11.34
CA LYS A 89 5.91 14.86 -12.32
C LYS A 89 5.65 13.45 -12.86
N ASN A 90 6.31 13.07 -13.95
CA ASN A 90 6.07 11.82 -14.64
C ASN A 90 7.33 11.03 -15.03
N GLN A 91 8.51 11.39 -14.53
CA GLN A 91 9.74 10.65 -14.79
C GLN A 91 10.18 9.78 -13.62
N GLY A 92 10.72 8.62 -13.95
CA GLY A 92 11.13 7.62 -12.98
C GLY A 92 10.01 6.75 -12.47
N GLU A 93 10.32 5.95 -11.46
CA GLU A 93 9.37 5.06 -10.82
C GLU A 93 8.43 5.83 -9.88
N TYR A 94 7.19 5.31 -9.76
CA TYR A 94 6.18 5.79 -8.84
C TYR A 94 6.11 4.90 -7.60
N SER A 95 5.81 5.51 -6.47
CA SER A 95 5.22 4.86 -5.30
C SER A 95 3.79 5.42 -5.14
N ALA A 96 2.92 5.11 -6.10
CA ALA A 96 1.59 5.68 -6.21
C ALA A 96 0.56 4.94 -5.33
N ILE A 97 -0.55 5.62 -5.02
CA ILE A 97 -1.71 5.04 -4.36
C ILE A 97 -2.89 5.10 -5.33
N PHE A 98 -3.34 3.94 -5.80
CA PHE A 98 -4.58 3.78 -6.54
C PHE A 98 -5.75 3.62 -5.57
N TYR A 99 -6.91 4.19 -5.90
CA TYR A 99 -8.09 4.14 -5.05
C TYR A 99 -9.39 4.03 -5.87
N ASP A 100 -10.34 3.27 -5.37
CA ASP A 100 -11.68 3.14 -5.95
C ASP A 100 -12.45 4.46 -5.80
N LYS A 101 -12.69 5.14 -6.93
CA LYS A 101 -13.40 6.42 -6.99
C LYS A 101 -14.85 6.33 -6.54
N SER A 102 -15.45 5.16 -6.59
CA SER A 102 -16.83 4.97 -6.14
C SER A 102 -16.95 4.99 -4.61
N LYS A 103 -15.86 4.64 -3.90
CA LYS A 103 -15.82 4.46 -2.45
C LYS A 103 -15.12 5.60 -1.71
N LEU A 104 -14.10 6.20 -2.32
CA LEU A 104 -13.19 7.14 -1.67
C LEU A 104 -13.14 8.49 -2.37
N ASP A 105 -13.12 9.57 -1.57
CA ASP A 105 -12.78 10.92 -2.00
C ASP A 105 -11.38 11.27 -1.50
N VAL A 106 -10.54 11.85 -2.36
CA VAL A 106 -9.25 12.43 -1.96
C VAL A 106 -9.49 13.83 -1.40
N LEU A 107 -9.19 14.03 -0.12
CA LEU A 107 -9.29 15.35 0.53
C LEU A 107 -8.00 16.17 0.36
N LYS A 108 -6.86 15.48 0.40
CA LYS A 108 -5.53 16.07 0.26
C LYS A 108 -4.55 14.97 -0.11
N SER A 109 -3.61 15.26 -0.98
CA SER A 109 -2.52 14.34 -1.32
C SER A 109 -1.21 15.07 -1.57
N GLY A 110 -0.12 14.32 -1.63
CA GLY A 110 1.19 14.81 -1.98
C GLY A 110 2.23 13.70 -1.99
N THR A 111 3.40 14.04 -2.49
CA THR A 111 4.57 13.17 -2.49
C THR A 111 5.76 13.93 -1.91
N PHE A 112 6.59 13.28 -1.13
CA PHE A 112 7.84 13.81 -0.62
C PHE A 112 8.97 12.81 -0.80
N TRP A 113 10.20 13.32 -0.92
CA TRP A 113 11.39 12.51 -1.10
C TRP A 113 11.93 12.02 0.24
N LEU A 114 12.42 10.80 0.26
CA LEU A 114 13.09 10.20 1.41
C LEU A 114 14.56 10.66 1.41
N SER A 115 14.75 11.91 1.78
CA SER A 115 16.03 12.63 1.73
C SER A 115 16.09 13.76 2.76
N GLU A 116 17.22 14.42 2.87
CA GLU A 116 17.43 15.62 3.67
C GLU A 116 16.65 16.83 3.14
N THR A 117 16.19 16.77 1.89
CA THR A 117 15.39 17.84 1.24
C THR A 117 14.08 17.25 0.69
N PRO A 118 13.14 16.85 1.57
CA PRO A 118 11.98 16.07 1.17
C PRO A 118 10.96 16.80 0.30
N GLU A 119 11.09 18.12 0.13
CA GLU A 119 10.14 18.95 -0.64
C GLU A 119 10.45 19.00 -2.15
N LYS A 120 11.55 18.42 -2.59
CA LYS A 120 11.97 18.44 -4.00
C LYS A 120 12.66 17.12 -4.40
N PRO A 121 12.69 16.80 -5.71
CA PRO A 121 13.44 15.64 -6.21
C PRO A 121 14.87 15.63 -5.70
N SER A 122 15.20 14.60 -4.93
CA SER A 122 16.54 14.48 -4.32
C SER A 122 16.79 13.05 -3.88
N LYS A 123 18.06 12.66 -3.95
CA LYS A 123 18.58 11.41 -3.42
C LYS A 123 19.01 11.64 -1.97
N GLY A 124 18.53 10.81 -1.05
CA GLY A 124 18.81 10.96 0.36
C GLY A 124 20.02 10.16 0.83
N TRP A 125 20.86 10.76 1.65
CA TRP A 125 21.99 10.11 2.35
C TRP A 125 22.85 9.27 1.38
N ASP A 126 23.00 7.98 1.69
CA ASP A 126 23.75 6.99 0.89
C ASP A 126 22.87 6.17 -0.07
N ALA A 127 21.63 6.60 -0.33
CA ALA A 127 20.72 5.90 -1.23
C ALA A 127 21.30 5.74 -2.65
N ALA A 128 20.99 4.62 -3.30
CA ALA A 128 21.35 4.41 -4.71
C ALA A 128 20.52 5.28 -5.66
N TYR A 129 19.22 5.45 -5.35
CA TYR A 129 18.26 6.19 -6.18
C TYR A 129 17.43 7.17 -5.36
N ASN A 130 16.73 8.09 -6.06
CA ASN A 130 15.66 8.86 -5.44
C ASN A 130 14.59 7.91 -4.92
N ARG A 131 14.12 8.14 -3.69
CA ARG A 131 13.02 7.37 -3.09
C ARG A 131 11.96 8.34 -2.61
N VAL A 132 10.71 7.93 -2.75
CA VAL A 132 9.56 8.78 -2.43
C VAL A 132 8.56 8.07 -1.53
N CYS A 133 7.80 8.87 -0.81
CA CYS A 133 6.59 8.46 -0.13
C CYS A 133 5.43 9.33 -0.62
N THR A 134 4.41 8.70 -1.17
CA THR A 134 3.14 9.34 -1.52
C THR A 134 2.16 9.20 -0.38
N TYR A 135 1.35 10.24 -0.13
CA TYR A 135 0.29 10.20 0.86
C TYR A 135 -1.02 10.75 0.32
N ALA A 136 -2.13 10.25 0.87
CA ALA A 136 -3.46 10.79 0.64
C ALA A 136 -4.30 10.75 1.92
N PHE A 137 -5.02 11.82 2.20
CA PHE A 137 -6.14 11.82 3.13
C PHE A 137 -7.39 11.45 2.35
N PHE A 138 -7.97 10.32 2.71
CA PHE A 138 -9.20 9.84 2.13
C PHE A 138 -10.39 10.07 3.04
N LYS A 139 -11.56 10.28 2.42
CA LYS A 139 -12.87 10.22 3.06
C LYS A 139 -13.66 9.08 2.43
N ILE A 140 -14.17 8.19 3.25
CA ILE A 140 -15.07 7.13 2.81
C ILE A 140 -16.43 7.75 2.51
N LYS A 141 -16.89 7.68 1.26
CA LYS A 141 -18.13 8.30 0.81
C LYS A 141 -19.35 7.85 1.62
N LYS A 142 -19.45 6.55 1.88
CA LYS A 142 -20.57 5.94 2.58
C LYS A 142 -20.68 6.36 4.05
N THR A 143 -19.57 6.56 4.75
CA THR A 143 -19.57 6.78 6.21
C THR A 143 -19.09 8.16 6.63
N GLY A 144 -18.42 8.89 5.73
CA GLY A 144 -17.76 10.15 6.04
C GLY A 144 -16.48 10.03 6.86
N LYS A 145 -16.09 8.82 7.29
CA LYS A 145 -14.85 8.58 8.04
C LYS A 145 -13.64 8.93 7.20
N GLN A 146 -12.62 9.48 7.86
CA GLN A 146 -11.38 9.90 7.21
C GLN A 146 -10.21 9.11 7.73
N PHE A 147 -9.21 8.90 6.85
CA PHE A 147 -7.95 8.25 7.19
C PHE A 147 -6.81 8.76 6.31
N LEU A 148 -5.60 8.55 6.76
CA LEU A 148 -4.37 8.81 6.00
C LEU A 148 -3.84 7.50 5.43
N ALA A 149 -3.64 7.43 4.12
CA ALA A 149 -2.90 6.36 3.47
C ALA A 149 -1.54 6.90 3.01
N MET A 150 -0.49 6.09 3.19
CA MET A 150 0.86 6.38 2.74
C MET A 150 1.43 5.15 2.02
N ASN A 151 2.21 5.39 0.96
CA ASN A 151 2.88 4.33 0.20
C ASN A 151 4.30 4.76 -0.16
N LEU A 152 5.26 3.85 0.00
CA LEU A 152 6.67 4.14 -0.20
C LEU A 152 7.42 2.98 -0.87
N HIS A 153 8.66 3.27 -1.28
CA HIS A 153 9.65 2.27 -1.65
C HIS A 153 11.00 2.71 -1.08
N PHE A 154 11.55 1.97 -0.10
CA PHE A 154 12.83 2.27 0.51
C PHE A 154 13.98 1.92 -0.42
N ASP A 155 15.16 2.51 -0.16
CA ASP A 155 16.36 2.16 -0.92
C ASP A 155 16.82 0.74 -0.59
N HIS A 156 17.37 0.06 -1.60
CA HIS A 156 17.80 -1.33 -1.47
C HIS A 156 19.31 -1.49 -1.13
N VAL A 157 20.06 -0.37 -1.12
CA VAL A 157 21.51 -0.37 -0.87
C VAL A 157 21.86 0.40 0.40
N GLY A 158 21.41 1.66 0.51
CA GLY A 158 21.86 2.60 1.53
C GLY A 158 21.32 2.29 2.93
N ASP A 159 22.15 1.81 3.84
CA ASP A 159 21.76 1.52 5.22
C ASP A 159 21.38 2.79 5.98
N VAL A 160 22.16 3.87 5.82
CA VAL A 160 21.89 5.17 6.44
C VAL A 160 20.60 5.76 5.90
N ALA A 161 20.38 5.65 4.57
CA ALA A 161 19.15 6.11 3.92
C ALA A 161 17.91 5.39 4.46
N ARG A 162 17.96 4.07 4.65
CA ARG A 162 16.83 3.28 5.17
C ARG A 162 16.48 3.65 6.62
N VAL A 163 17.49 3.77 7.49
CA VAL A 163 17.29 4.18 8.89
C VAL A 163 16.69 5.59 8.97
N ASN A 164 17.25 6.54 8.23
CA ASN A 164 16.78 7.92 8.26
C ASN A 164 15.42 8.09 7.57
N SER A 165 15.15 7.31 6.52
CA SER A 165 13.81 7.26 5.89
C SER A 165 12.75 6.81 6.89
N ALA A 166 13.01 5.78 7.71
CA ALA A 166 12.07 5.34 8.73
C ALA A 166 11.78 6.45 9.76
N LYS A 167 12.81 7.17 10.22
CA LYS A 167 12.65 8.32 11.13
C LYS A 167 11.86 9.45 10.48
N LEU A 168 12.20 9.80 9.23
CA LEU A 168 11.51 10.84 8.45
C LEU A 168 10.03 10.51 8.23
N ILE A 169 9.69 9.26 7.94
CA ILE A 169 8.29 8.82 7.81
C ILE A 169 7.50 9.10 9.10
N LEU A 170 8.04 8.72 10.26
CA LEU A 170 7.35 8.96 11.55
C LEU A 170 7.23 10.46 11.86
N GLU A 171 8.23 11.27 11.52
CA GLU A 171 8.17 12.72 11.63
C GLU A 171 7.08 13.30 10.71
N LYS A 172 7.06 12.89 9.43
CA LYS A 172 6.05 13.33 8.45
C LYS A 172 4.64 12.90 8.85
N ILE A 173 4.45 11.69 9.38
CA ILE A 173 3.17 11.26 9.96
C ILE A 173 2.72 12.24 11.04
N LYS A 174 3.57 12.56 12.00
CA LYS A 174 3.25 13.48 13.09
C LYS A 174 2.89 14.89 12.57
N LYS A 175 3.64 15.39 11.58
CA LYS A 175 3.43 16.73 11.00
C LYS A 175 2.17 16.80 10.12
N LEU A 176 1.94 15.79 9.28
CA LEU A 176 0.81 15.73 8.36
C LEU A 176 -0.51 15.43 9.07
N ASN A 177 -0.47 14.59 10.10
CA ASN A 177 -1.64 14.04 10.81
C ASN A 177 -1.77 14.53 12.26
N PRO A 178 -1.84 15.85 12.53
CA PRO A 178 -1.94 16.39 13.88
C PRO A 178 -3.25 16.02 14.58
N LYS A 179 -4.28 15.65 13.83
CA LYS A 179 -5.58 15.19 14.35
C LYS A 179 -5.59 13.69 14.67
N ASN A 180 -4.49 12.97 14.44
CA ASN A 180 -4.37 11.53 14.68
C ASN A 180 -5.50 10.70 14.05
N VAL A 181 -5.94 11.05 12.83
CA VAL A 181 -6.87 10.18 12.11
C VAL A 181 -6.19 8.81 11.88
N PRO A 182 -6.96 7.72 11.81
CA PRO A 182 -6.40 6.41 11.49
C PRO A 182 -5.54 6.44 10.24
N LEU A 183 -4.47 5.65 10.20
CA LEU A 183 -3.55 5.65 9.07
C LEU A 183 -3.10 4.24 8.69
N THR A 184 -2.72 4.12 7.42
CA THR A 184 -1.99 2.97 6.87
C THR A 184 -0.69 3.45 6.24
N LEU A 185 0.34 2.62 6.34
CA LEU A 185 1.61 2.80 5.64
C LEU A 185 1.92 1.50 4.91
N THR A 186 1.95 1.56 3.59
CA THR A 186 2.22 0.43 2.70
C THR A 186 3.52 0.63 1.96
N GLY A 187 4.12 -0.44 1.46
CA GLY A 187 5.27 -0.31 0.58
C GLY A 187 6.19 -1.51 0.57
N ASP A 188 7.18 -1.41 -0.31
CA ASP A 188 8.39 -2.21 -0.30
C ASP A 188 9.46 -1.47 0.51
N PHE A 189 9.87 -2.09 1.60
CA PHE A 189 10.87 -1.52 2.51
C PHE A 189 12.28 -2.03 2.24
N ASN A 190 12.44 -3.01 1.35
CA ASN A 190 13.73 -3.65 1.05
C ASN A 190 14.46 -4.20 2.29
N LEU A 191 13.73 -4.55 3.34
CA LEU A 191 14.25 -4.94 4.65
C LEU A 191 13.34 -5.95 5.33
N THR A 192 13.93 -6.91 6.01
CA THR A 192 13.22 -7.89 6.86
C THR A 192 12.85 -7.33 8.23
N ASP A 193 11.99 -8.04 8.96
CA ASP A 193 11.41 -7.62 10.25
C ASP A 193 12.43 -7.31 11.34
N ASP A 194 13.57 -7.98 11.31
CA ASP A 194 14.63 -7.86 12.30
C ASP A 194 15.52 -6.63 12.10
N SER A 195 15.34 -5.91 10.98
CA SER A 195 16.10 -4.71 10.68
C SER A 195 15.73 -3.52 11.59
N GLU A 196 16.70 -2.62 11.82
CA GLU A 196 16.49 -1.42 12.63
C GLU A 196 15.37 -0.51 12.08
N PRO A 197 15.30 -0.20 10.76
CA PRO A 197 14.23 0.65 10.23
C PRO A 197 12.82 0.08 10.46
N ILE A 198 12.64 -1.22 10.30
CA ILE A 198 11.35 -1.88 10.55
C ILE A 198 11.00 -1.83 12.05
N LYS A 199 11.97 -2.07 12.92
CA LYS A 199 11.78 -1.91 14.39
C LYS A 199 11.43 -0.48 14.81
N ILE A 200 12.02 0.54 14.16
CA ILE A 200 11.67 1.95 14.39
C ILE A 200 10.20 2.20 14.08
N ILE A 201 9.72 1.76 12.91
CA ILE A 201 8.31 1.93 12.48
C ILE A 201 7.37 1.15 13.39
N SER A 202 7.70 -0.11 13.72
CA SER A 202 6.87 -1.01 14.54
C SER A 202 6.68 -0.54 15.99
N LYS A 203 7.49 0.40 16.49
CA LYS A 203 7.26 1.05 17.80
C LYS A 203 6.04 1.98 17.79
N SER A 204 5.58 2.41 16.63
CA SER A 204 4.51 3.41 16.47
C SER A 204 3.31 2.93 15.68
N LEU A 205 3.48 1.91 14.85
CA LEU A 205 2.48 1.37 13.94
C LEU A 205 2.41 -0.16 14.08
N ASP A 206 1.20 -0.70 14.02
CA ASP A 206 0.94 -2.14 14.10
C ASP A 206 1.19 -2.78 12.72
N ASN A 207 2.08 -3.76 12.62
CA ASN A 207 2.28 -4.57 11.42
C ASN A 207 1.12 -5.56 11.26
N VAL A 208 0.40 -5.53 10.15
CA VAL A 208 -0.79 -6.38 9.93
C VAL A 208 -0.49 -7.88 10.05
N PHE A 209 0.73 -8.30 9.74
CA PHE A 209 1.13 -9.70 9.83
C PHE A 209 1.01 -10.24 11.26
N TYR A 210 1.36 -9.44 12.27
CA TYR A 210 1.38 -9.85 13.67
C TYR A 210 0.11 -9.48 14.44
N HIS A 211 -0.67 -8.50 13.93
CA HIS A 211 -1.80 -7.90 14.65
C HIS A 211 -3.17 -8.26 14.05
N SER A 212 -3.22 -9.27 13.20
CA SER A 212 -4.47 -9.72 12.57
C SER A 212 -5.27 -10.65 13.49
N LYS A 213 -6.60 -10.50 13.47
CA LYS A 213 -7.53 -11.42 14.16
C LYS A 213 -7.50 -12.84 13.59
N LYS A 214 -7.42 -12.94 12.26
CA LYS A 214 -7.24 -14.22 11.57
C LYS A 214 -5.76 -14.50 11.39
N THR A 215 -5.37 -15.76 11.50
CA THR A 215 -4.02 -16.20 11.16
C THR A 215 -3.68 -15.78 9.74
N HIS A 216 -2.44 -15.32 9.53
CA HIS A 216 -1.92 -15.00 8.20
C HIS A 216 -2.09 -16.19 7.24
N TYR A 217 -2.50 -15.91 6.01
CA TYR A 217 -2.65 -16.91 4.96
C TYR A 217 -1.74 -16.60 3.76
N GLY A 218 -1.07 -17.63 3.25
CA GLY A 218 -0.11 -17.54 2.15
C GLY A 218 1.36 -17.62 2.60
N PRO A 219 2.31 -17.43 1.69
CA PRO A 219 3.73 -17.42 1.99
C PRO A 219 4.09 -16.35 3.03
N LYS A 220 5.11 -16.62 3.85
CA LYS A 220 5.62 -15.64 4.81
C LYS A 220 6.43 -14.55 4.11
N GLY A 221 7.27 -14.93 3.16
CA GLY A 221 8.07 -14.00 2.36
C GLY A 221 7.28 -13.40 1.21
N THR A 222 7.76 -12.27 0.71
CA THR A 222 7.11 -11.53 -0.39
C THR A 222 7.98 -11.39 -1.62
N PHE A 223 9.30 -11.48 -1.51
CA PHE A 223 10.22 -11.34 -2.64
C PHE A 223 10.63 -12.69 -3.22
N THR A 224 10.32 -12.91 -4.49
CA THR A 224 10.62 -14.17 -5.21
C THR A 224 11.78 -14.03 -6.19
N GLY A 225 12.08 -12.83 -6.67
CA GLY A 225 13.01 -12.62 -7.80
C GLY A 225 12.57 -13.39 -9.06
N PHE A 226 11.27 -13.65 -9.22
CA PHE A 226 10.70 -14.54 -10.24
C PHE A 226 11.08 -16.03 -10.11
N ASP A 227 11.76 -16.44 -9.04
CA ASP A 227 12.03 -17.87 -8.82
C ASP A 227 10.74 -18.61 -8.45
N ILE A 228 10.34 -19.56 -9.31
CA ILE A 228 9.13 -20.38 -9.13
C ILE A 228 9.38 -21.67 -8.35
N ASN A 229 10.64 -22.00 -8.07
CA ASN A 229 11.05 -23.27 -7.48
C ASN A 229 11.21 -23.18 -5.96
N THR A 230 11.32 -21.98 -5.41
CA THR A 230 11.49 -21.76 -3.97
C THR A 230 10.32 -20.99 -3.38
N ILE A 231 10.04 -21.27 -2.10
CA ILE A 231 9.08 -20.48 -1.32
C ILE A 231 9.89 -19.31 -0.71
N PRO A 232 9.54 -18.05 -1.03
CA PRO A 232 10.26 -16.90 -0.50
C PRO A 232 10.19 -16.84 1.02
N GLN A 233 11.31 -16.56 1.67
CA GLN A 233 11.42 -16.42 3.12
C GLN A 233 11.45 -14.96 3.55
N ASP A 234 11.99 -14.08 2.70
CA ASP A 234 12.18 -12.68 3.00
C ASP A 234 10.89 -11.91 2.76
N ARG A 235 10.30 -11.41 3.86
CA ARG A 235 9.21 -10.46 3.80
C ARG A 235 9.80 -9.07 3.84
N ILE A 236 9.71 -8.35 2.73
CA ILE A 236 10.22 -7.00 2.56
C ILE A 236 9.13 -5.99 2.20
N ASP A 237 7.94 -6.48 1.86
CA ASP A 237 6.73 -5.68 1.67
C ASP A 237 5.89 -5.68 2.94
N TYR A 238 5.29 -4.55 3.29
CA TYR A 238 4.54 -4.39 4.53
C TYR A 238 3.30 -3.55 4.36
N ILE A 239 2.32 -3.84 5.23
CA ILE A 239 1.20 -2.96 5.57
C ILE A 239 1.30 -2.72 7.08
N PHE A 240 1.48 -1.46 7.47
CA PHE A 240 1.39 -1.00 8.85
C PHE A 240 0.13 -0.20 9.04
N VAL A 241 -0.47 -0.26 10.23
CA VAL A 241 -1.69 0.46 10.56
C VAL A 241 -1.61 1.14 11.92
N LYS A 242 -2.40 2.21 12.08
CA LYS A 242 -2.67 2.83 13.39
C LYS A 242 -4.12 3.28 13.42
N GLY A 243 -4.83 3.03 14.54
CA GLY A 243 -6.25 3.37 14.66
C GLY A 243 -7.18 2.43 13.89
N PHE A 244 -6.65 1.34 13.34
CA PHE A 244 -7.41 0.27 12.71
C PHE A 244 -7.26 -1.03 13.49
N GLU A 245 -8.30 -1.84 13.44
CA GLU A 245 -8.30 -3.24 13.78
C GLU A 245 -8.05 -4.04 12.50
N VAL A 246 -7.11 -5.00 12.54
CA VAL A 246 -6.80 -5.86 11.40
C VAL A 246 -7.66 -7.12 11.50
N LEU A 247 -8.53 -7.33 10.54
CA LEU A 247 -9.44 -8.47 10.52
C LEU A 247 -8.80 -9.71 9.90
N SER A 248 -8.13 -9.52 8.77
CA SER A 248 -7.40 -10.57 8.06
C SER A 248 -6.23 -9.98 7.29
N ASN A 249 -5.24 -10.83 6.99
CA ASN A 249 -4.19 -10.50 6.04
C ASN A 249 -3.71 -11.76 5.31
N ARG A 250 -3.25 -11.55 4.07
CA ARG A 250 -2.65 -12.63 3.28
C ARG A 250 -1.56 -12.08 2.35
N THR A 251 -0.59 -12.95 2.07
CA THR A 251 0.32 -12.80 0.94
C THR A 251 -0.26 -13.59 -0.23
N ILE A 252 -0.43 -12.93 -1.39
CA ILE A 252 -1.06 -13.49 -2.58
C ILE A 252 0.05 -14.07 -3.45
N ASN A 253 0.03 -15.40 -3.65
CA ASN A 253 1.01 -16.13 -4.44
C ASN A 253 0.39 -16.76 -5.70
N ASP A 254 -0.61 -16.09 -6.26
CA ASP A 254 -1.29 -16.53 -7.47
C ASP A 254 -0.31 -16.54 -8.64
N ARG A 255 -0.49 -17.51 -9.51
CA ARG A 255 0.36 -17.73 -10.68
C ARG A 255 -0.39 -17.44 -11.97
N ARG A 256 0.37 -17.06 -12.98
CA ARG A 256 -0.07 -16.97 -14.36
C ARG A 256 -0.42 -18.37 -14.90
N GLU A 257 -1.13 -18.44 -16.01
CA GLU A 257 -1.50 -19.70 -16.64
C GLU A 257 -0.27 -20.57 -16.98
N ASN A 258 0.86 -19.93 -17.32
CA ASN A 258 2.14 -20.60 -17.57
C ASN A 258 2.95 -20.91 -16.30
N LEU A 259 2.33 -20.84 -15.13
CA LEU A 259 2.90 -21.09 -13.79
C LEU A 259 3.95 -20.08 -13.31
N LEU A 260 4.27 -19.05 -14.09
CA LEU A 260 5.13 -17.94 -13.66
C LEU A 260 4.37 -16.99 -12.73
N TYR A 261 5.09 -16.06 -12.08
CA TYR A 261 4.48 -15.04 -11.23
C TYR A 261 4.18 -13.75 -12.02
N PRO A 262 3.10 -13.03 -11.67
CA PRO A 262 2.79 -11.72 -12.27
C PRO A 262 3.78 -10.60 -11.90
N SER A 263 4.54 -10.77 -10.81
CA SER A 263 5.65 -9.91 -10.38
C SER A 263 6.71 -10.74 -9.66
N ASP A 264 7.90 -10.20 -9.46
CA ASP A 264 8.92 -10.76 -8.59
C ASP A 264 8.65 -10.54 -7.10
N HIS A 265 7.57 -9.82 -6.78
CA HIS A 265 7.02 -9.69 -5.44
C HIS A 265 5.60 -10.25 -5.37
N PHE A 266 5.23 -10.76 -4.20
CA PHE A 266 3.86 -11.13 -3.87
C PHE A 266 3.12 -9.95 -3.24
N PRO A 267 1.91 -9.59 -3.73
CA PRO A 267 1.12 -8.58 -3.06
C PRO A 267 0.67 -9.03 -1.65
N ILE A 268 0.58 -8.07 -0.74
CA ILE A 268 -0.07 -8.27 0.56
C ILE A 268 -1.44 -7.60 0.52
N LEU A 269 -2.48 -8.33 0.91
CA LEU A 269 -3.84 -7.84 1.08
C LEU A 269 -4.21 -7.90 2.56
N ALA A 270 -4.76 -6.82 3.10
CA ALA A 270 -5.33 -6.78 4.44
C ALA A 270 -6.77 -6.26 4.42
N GLU A 271 -7.61 -6.84 5.28
CA GLU A 271 -8.92 -6.29 5.61
C GLU A 271 -8.82 -5.62 6.98
N ILE A 272 -9.17 -4.34 7.03
CA ILE A 272 -9.04 -3.51 8.22
C ILE A 272 -10.34 -2.78 8.52
N ASN A 273 -10.55 -2.48 9.80
CA ASN A 273 -11.70 -1.73 10.27
C ASN A 273 -11.29 -0.64 11.24
N PHE A 274 -12.00 0.47 11.27
CA PHE A 274 -11.75 1.52 12.25
C PHE A 274 -11.94 0.97 13.67
N LYS A 275 -10.95 1.18 14.56
CA LYS A 275 -11.13 0.89 15.99
C LYS A 275 -12.31 1.75 16.52
N LYS A 276 -13.10 1.14 17.40
CA LYS A 276 -14.23 1.82 18.08
C LYS A 276 -13.75 2.84 19.08
#